data_1ca72b63e6608671e6129b9cf697d08c
#
_entry.id   1ca72b63e6608671e6129b9cf697d08c
#
_cell.length_a   1.000
_cell.length_b   1.000
_cell.length_c   1.000
_cell.angle_alpha   90.00
_cell.angle_beta   90.00
_cell.angle_gamma   90.00
#
_symmetry.space_group_name_H-M   'P 1'
#
loop_
_entity.id
_entity.type
_entity.pdbx_description
1 polymer ?
#
loop_
_entity_poly.entity_id
_entity_poly.type
_entity_poly.pdbx_seq_one_letter_code
_entity_poly.pdbx_strand_id
1 'polypeptide(L)'
;MIQSMYPIQKVSRSEFVPIRQLNYHVRQWGTPDKNIPPLVMVHGWMDVSASFQFVVDAMTQDRWIIAPDWRGFGLTDTPNQDNYWFPDYLADLDFLLDHYVGDRSIHLLGHSMGGHVATLYAGVRPERVDKLINLEGFGMAATRPAQAAGRYAKWIDELKTMHKGELDLKPYADLEGV
;
A
#
# COMPACT_ATOMS: atom_id res chain seq x y z
N MET A 1 -7.47 -30.83 11.56
CA MET A 1 -6.97 -29.98 12.67
C MET A 1 -7.53 -28.59 12.43
N ILE A 2 -8.25 -28.01 13.41
CA ILE A 2 -8.74 -26.64 13.32
C ILE A 2 -7.49 -25.77 13.51
N GLN A 3 -7.03 -25.12 12.43
CA GLN A 3 -6.02 -24.07 12.55
C GLN A 3 -6.53 -23.06 13.57
N SER A 4 -5.80 -22.85 14.67
CA SER A 4 -6.14 -21.81 15.62
C SER A 4 -6.09 -20.47 14.89
N MET A 5 -7.25 -19.87 14.64
CA MET A 5 -7.29 -18.52 14.07
C MET A 5 -6.55 -17.60 15.02
N TYR A 6 -5.73 -16.71 14.45
CA TYR A 6 -5.02 -15.66 15.21
C TYR A 6 -6.02 -14.88 16.09
N PRO A 7 -5.80 -14.79 17.39
CA PRO A 7 -6.69 -14.07 18.30
C PRO A 7 -6.52 -12.55 18.11
N ILE A 8 -7.41 -11.95 17.32
CA ILE A 8 -7.45 -10.51 17.11
C ILE A 8 -7.69 -9.81 18.45
N GLN A 9 -6.82 -8.86 18.81
CA GLN A 9 -6.92 -8.07 20.04
C GLN A 9 -7.60 -6.71 19.79
N LYS A 10 -7.31 -6.07 18.64
CA LYS A 10 -7.87 -4.78 18.25
C LYS A 10 -8.71 -4.94 16.99
N VAL A 11 -10.02 -4.78 17.14
CA VAL A 11 -10.95 -4.98 16.03
C VAL A 11 -10.86 -3.83 15.04
N SER A 12 -10.69 -4.17 13.76
CA SER A 12 -10.72 -3.20 12.67
C SER A 12 -12.14 -3.00 12.15
N ARG A 13 -12.41 -1.86 11.54
CA ARG A 13 -13.55 -1.62 10.66
C ARG A 13 -13.06 -1.44 9.23
N SER A 14 -13.90 -1.81 8.28
CA SER A 14 -13.66 -1.66 6.85
C SER A 14 -14.70 -0.74 6.24
N GLU A 15 -14.28 0.10 5.32
CA GLU A 15 -15.19 0.91 4.51
C GLU A 15 -14.65 1.06 3.09
N PHE A 16 -15.53 1.48 2.19
CA PHE A 16 -15.19 1.79 0.81
C PHE A 16 -15.40 3.27 0.57
N VAL A 17 -14.41 3.94 0.00
CA VAL A 17 -14.44 5.38 -0.28
C VAL A 17 -14.09 5.66 -1.73
N PRO A 18 -14.81 6.58 -2.40
CA PRO A 18 -14.49 6.96 -3.77
C PRO A 18 -13.23 7.83 -3.77
N ILE A 19 -12.15 7.33 -4.34
CA ILE A 19 -10.89 8.04 -4.51
C ILE A 19 -10.58 8.10 -6.00
N ARG A 20 -10.60 9.30 -6.56
CA ARG A 20 -10.49 9.52 -8.00
C ARG A 20 -11.57 8.72 -8.75
N GLN A 21 -11.18 7.71 -9.54
CA GLN A 21 -12.12 6.87 -10.32
C GLN A 21 -12.29 5.47 -9.72
N LEU A 22 -11.73 5.20 -8.54
CA LEU A 22 -11.73 3.89 -7.91
C LEU A 22 -12.50 3.94 -6.59
N ASN A 23 -13.09 2.81 -6.23
CA ASN A 23 -13.68 2.59 -4.93
C ASN A 23 -12.64 1.92 -4.04
N TYR A 24 -11.99 2.70 -3.21
CA TYR A 24 -10.91 2.25 -2.35
C TYR A 24 -11.43 1.56 -1.11
N HIS A 25 -10.96 0.35 -0.84
CA HIS A 25 -11.14 -0.29 0.45
C HIS A 25 -10.12 0.27 1.46
N VAL A 26 -10.62 0.66 2.63
CA VAL A 26 -9.78 1.18 3.71
C VAL A 26 -10.12 0.48 5.02
N ARG A 27 -9.12 -0.09 5.63
CA ARG A 27 -9.21 -0.68 6.97
C ARG A 27 -8.77 0.34 8.01
N GLN A 28 -9.50 0.40 9.11
CA GLN A 28 -9.20 1.33 10.18
C GLN A 28 -9.24 0.66 11.56
N TRP A 29 -8.43 1.17 12.48
CA TRP A 29 -8.47 0.86 13.90
C TRP A 29 -8.51 2.14 14.71
N GLY A 30 -9.11 2.07 15.90
CA GLY A 30 -9.26 3.22 16.78
C GLY A 30 -10.18 4.30 16.21
N THR A 31 -10.12 5.49 16.79
CA THR A 31 -10.95 6.64 16.44
C THR A 31 -10.12 7.90 16.27
N PRO A 32 -10.59 8.88 15.48
CA PRO A 32 -9.92 10.16 15.35
C PRO A 32 -9.69 10.87 16.70
N ASP A 33 -8.49 11.37 16.90
CA ASP A 33 -8.14 12.28 17.99
C ASP A 33 -7.55 13.56 17.38
N LYS A 34 -7.99 14.70 17.91
CA LYS A 34 -7.53 16.01 17.41
C LYS A 34 -6.09 16.34 17.81
N ASN A 35 -5.61 15.75 18.89
CA ASN A 35 -4.29 16.02 19.47
C ASN A 35 -3.21 15.03 19.00
N ILE A 36 -3.61 13.88 18.43
CA ILE A 36 -2.70 12.83 18.00
C ILE A 36 -2.78 12.71 16.47
N PRO A 37 -1.67 12.90 15.73
CA PRO A 37 -1.64 12.65 14.31
C PRO A 37 -2.04 11.20 14.01
N PRO A 38 -2.94 10.95 13.06
CA PRO A 38 -3.28 9.58 12.66
C PRO A 38 -2.06 8.87 12.08
N LEU A 39 -2.05 7.55 12.21
CA LEU A 39 -1.06 6.70 11.55
C LEU A 39 -1.66 6.14 10.27
N VAL A 40 -1.08 6.50 9.14
CA VAL A 40 -1.42 5.91 7.86
C VAL A 40 -0.40 4.80 7.55
N MET A 41 -0.89 3.60 7.25
CA MET A 41 -0.06 2.42 6.99
C MET A 41 -0.32 1.91 5.58
N VAL A 42 0.73 1.84 4.76
CA VAL A 42 0.63 1.45 3.36
C VAL A 42 1.46 0.19 3.07
N HIS A 43 0.79 -0.80 2.49
CA HIS A 43 1.33 -2.15 2.32
C HIS A 43 2.26 -2.30 1.10
N GLY A 44 2.95 -3.43 1.03
CA GLY A 44 3.87 -3.81 -0.03
C GLY A 44 3.22 -4.39 -1.28
N TRP A 45 4.06 -4.84 -2.20
CA TRP A 45 3.65 -5.59 -3.39
C TRP A 45 3.02 -6.91 -2.98
N MET A 46 1.92 -7.29 -3.63
CA MET A 46 1.19 -8.54 -3.36
C MET A 46 0.73 -8.72 -1.90
N ASP A 47 0.46 -7.61 -1.23
CA ASP A 47 0.02 -7.55 0.15
C ASP A 47 -1.30 -6.77 0.25
N VAL A 48 -1.87 -6.67 1.44
CA VAL A 48 -3.14 -5.99 1.73
C VAL A 48 -3.12 -5.31 3.10
N SER A 49 -4.03 -4.38 3.33
CA SER A 49 -4.18 -3.68 4.62
C SER A 49 -4.38 -4.62 5.82
N ALA A 50 -4.95 -5.80 5.60
CA ALA A 50 -5.20 -6.79 6.65
C ALA A 50 -3.91 -7.29 7.32
N SER A 51 -2.78 -7.33 6.61
CA SER A 51 -1.49 -7.77 7.15
C SER A 51 -1.00 -6.93 8.31
N PHE A 52 -1.45 -5.68 8.41
CA PHE A 52 -1.11 -4.80 9.53
C PHE A 52 -1.78 -5.19 10.84
N GLN A 53 -2.74 -6.13 10.85
CA GLN A 53 -3.41 -6.56 12.08
C GLN A 53 -2.44 -6.97 13.18
N PHE A 54 -1.38 -7.71 12.82
CA PHE A 54 -0.37 -8.18 13.79
C PHE A 54 0.42 -7.01 14.40
N VAL A 55 0.78 -6.02 13.58
CA VAL A 55 1.48 -4.83 14.05
C VAL A 55 0.57 -4.01 14.96
N VAL A 56 -0.68 -3.82 14.57
CA VAL A 56 -1.66 -3.04 15.33
C VAL A 56 -1.94 -3.69 16.68
N ASP A 57 -2.09 -5.01 16.73
CA ASP A 57 -2.30 -5.74 17.99
C ASP A 57 -1.11 -5.65 18.95
N ALA A 58 0.11 -5.55 18.40
CA ALA A 58 1.33 -5.37 19.18
C ALA A 58 1.54 -3.93 19.70
N MET A 59 0.82 -2.94 19.19
CA MET A 59 0.94 -1.56 19.66
C MET A 59 0.40 -1.40 21.07
N THR A 60 1.18 -0.76 21.94
CA THR A 60 0.80 -0.48 23.33
C THR A 60 -0.07 0.76 23.49
N GLN A 61 -0.06 1.66 22.50
CA GLN A 61 -0.84 2.89 22.52
C GLN A 61 -1.97 2.81 21.50
N ASP A 62 -3.17 3.16 21.92
CA ASP A 62 -4.29 3.31 21.03
C ASP A 62 -4.16 4.60 20.22
N ARG A 63 -4.43 4.50 18.94
CA ARG A 63 -4.45 5.62 18.02
C ARG A 63 -5.33 5.33 16.83
N TRP A 64 -5.73 6.36 16.13
CA TRP A 64 -6.40 6.19 14.85
C TRP A 64 -5.41 5.75 13.78
N ILE A 65 -5.70 4.60 13.18
CA ILE A 65 -4.89 3.98 12.11
C ILE A 65 -5.76 3.85 10.87
N ILE A 66 -5.20 4.21 9.73
CA ILE A 66 -5.85 4.17 8.42
C ILE A 66 -4.93 3.34 7.50
N ALA A 67 -5.44 2.26 6.94
CA ALA A 67 -4.69 1.40 6.04
C ALA A 67 -5.51 1.09 4.78
N PRO A 68 -5.23 1.73 3.65
CA PRO A 68 -5.86 1.40 2.38
C PRO A 68 -5.30 0.10 1.82
N ASP A 69 -6.12 -0.63 1.07
CA ASP A 69 -5.61 -1.54 0.05
C ASP A 69 -5.26 -0.71 -1.18
N TRP A 70 -4.04 -0.81 -1.68
CA TRP A 70 -3.63 -0.07 -2.86
C TRP A 70 -4.46 -0.45 -4.10
N ARG A 71 -4.53 0.46 -5.09
CA ARG A 71 -5.11 0.16 -6.41
C ARG A 71 -4.59 -1.16 -6.95
N GLY A 72 -5.49 -2.04 -7.40
CA GLY A 72 -5.15 -3.37 -7.91
C GLY A 72 -4.80 -4.41 -6.87
N PHE A 73 -4.97 -4.11 -5.58
CA PHE A 73 -4.74 -5.05 -4.48
C PHE A 73 -5.95 -5.13 -3.56
N GLY A 74 -6.04 -6.24 -2.84
CA GLY A 74 -7.04 -6.48 -1.81
C GLY A 74 -8.47 -6.32 -2.32
N LEU A 75 -9.25 -5.49 -1.64
CA LEU A 75 -10.65 -5.21 -1.96
C LEU A 75 -10.86 -3.87 -2.70
N THR A 76 -9.80 -3.11 -2.95
CA THR A 76 -9.87 -1.90 -3.78
C THR A 76 -10.12 -2.27 -5.22
N ASP A 77 -10.89 -1.46 -5.93
CA ASP A 77 -11.17 -1.66 -7.35
C ASP A 77 -9.88 -1.84 -8.15
N THR A 78 -9.93 -2.79 -9.08
CA THR A 78 -8.89 -2.97 -10.08
C THR A 78 -9.27 -2.15 -11.30
N PRO A 79 -8.55 -1.08 -11.64
CA PRO A 79 -8.80 -0.37 -12.88
C PRO A 79 -8.56 -1.32 -14.06
N ASN A 80 -9.39 -1.22 -15.09
CA ASN A 80 -9.20 -2.01 -16.31
C ASN A 80 -8.01 -1.46 -17.12
N GLN A 81 -6.81 -1.58 -16.55
CA GLN A 81 -5.53 -1.10 -17.08
C GLN A 81 -4.51 -2.21 -16.98
N ASP A 82 -3.62 -2.26 -17.94
CA ASP A 82 -2.55 -3.25 -18.01
C ASP A 82 -1.25 -2.78 -17.34
N ASN A 83 -1.23 -1.60 -16.74
CA ASN A 83 -0.09 -1.08 -16.00
C ASN A 83 -0.50 -0.27 -14.77
N TYR A 84 0.44 -0.14 -13.84
CA TYR A 84 0.33 0.69 -12.64
C TYR A 84 1.54 1.62 -12.58
N TRP A 85 1.27 2.91 -12.73
CA TRP A 85 2.31 3.93 -12.71
C TRP A 85 2.51 4.46 -11.28
N PHE A 86 3.73 4.50 -10.79
CA PHE A 86 4.04 4.90 -9.40
C PHE A 86 3.42 6.24 -8.99
N PRO A 87 3.43 7.30 -9.81
CA PRO A 87 2.76 8.55 -9.47
C PRO A 87 1.26 8.44 -9.18
N ASP A 88 0.57 7.41 -9.69
CA ASP A 88 -0.84 7.18 -9.35
C ASP A 88 -1.01 6.81 -7.87
N TYR A 89 -0.08 6.05 -7.28
CA TYR A 89 -0.10 5.74 -5.85
C TYR A 89 0.10 6.99 -4.99
N LEU A 90 0.94 7.94 -5.43
CA LEU A 90 1.13 9.22 -4.75
C LEU A 90 -0.15 10.06 -4.79
N ALA A 91 -0.79 10.14 -5.95
CA ALA A 91 -2.04 10.87 -6.10
C ALA A 91 -3.16 10.24 -5.28
N ASP A 92 -3.29 8.91 -5.30
CA ASP A 92 -4.32 8.22 -4.52
C ASP A 92 -4.11 8.42 -3.02
N LEU A 93 -2.87 8.39 -2.55
CA LEU A 93 -2.54 8.67 -1.16
C LEU A 93 -2.93 10.10 -0.77
N ASP A 94 -2.62 11.08 -1.61
CA ASP A 94 -2.97 12.49 -1.36
C ASP A 94 -4.50 12.67 -1.23
N PHE A 95 -5.27 12.12 -2.17
CA PHE A 95 -6.72 12.14 -2.13
C PHE A 95 -7.31 11.38 -0.92
N LEU A 96 -6.71 10.26 -0.52
CA LEU A 96 -7.09 9.54 0.71
C LEU A 96 -6.87 10.40 1.95
N LEU A 97 -5.75 11.10 2.02
CA LEU A 97 -5.46 12.00 3.13
C LEU A 97 -6.43 13.18 3.17
N ASP A 98 -6.75 13.78 2.03
CA ASP A 98 -7.76 14.85 1.96
C ASP A 98 -9.11 14.36 2.48
N HIS A 99 -9.51 13.14 2.11
CA HIS A 99 -10.78 12.55 2.57
C HIS A 99 -10.83 12.33 4.09
N TYR A 100 -9.76 11.80 4.68
CA TYR A 100 -9.77 11.38 6.08
C TYR A 100 -9.34 12.48 7.06
N VAL A 101 -8.36 13.27 6.68
CA VAL A 101 -7.66 14.15 7.62
C VAL A 101 -7.62 15.62 7.20
N GLY A 102 -8.12 15.94 5.99
CA GLY A 102 -8.02 17.28 5.43
C GLY A 102 -6.56 17.74 5.38
N ASP A 103 -6.26 18.95 5.82
CA ASP A 103 -4.91 19.54 5.80
C ASP A 103 -4.00 19.09 6.96
N ARG A 104 -4.46 18.18 7.82
CA ARG A 104 -3.65 17.71 8.96
C ARG A 104 -2.48 16.87 8.50
N SER A 105 -1.33 17.05 9.16
CA SER A 105 -0.19 16.14 9.01
C SER A 105 -0.48 14.78 9.66
N ILE A 106 0.22 13.76 9.18
CA ILE A 106 0.10 12.38 9.61
C ILE A 106 1.44 11.77 10.02
N HIS A 107 1.38 10.65 10.72
CA HIS A 107 2.50 9.70 10.72
C HIS A 107 2.28 8.71 9.59
N LEU A 108 3.28 8.50 8.75
CA LEU A 108 3.19 7.62 7.58
C LEU A 108 4.14 6.43 7.75
N LEU A 109 3.59 5.22 7.70
CA LEU A 109 4.36 3.98 7.71
C LEU A 109 4.14 3.26 6.38
N GLY A 110 5.21 2.87 5.73
CA GLY A 110 5.14 2.06 4.51
C GLY A 110 6.05 0.84 4.58
N HIS A 111 5.55 -0.30 4.12
CA HIS A 111 6.30 -1.54 4.00
C HIS A 111 6.65 -1.82 2.53
N SER A 112 7.90 -2.19 2.24
CA SER A 112 8.37 -2.60 0.91
C SER A 112 7.99 -1.57 -0.17
N MET A 113 7.17 -1.92 -1.17
CA MET A 113 6.64 -0.99 -2.18
C MET A 113 5.94 0.21 -1.53
N GLY A 114 5.13 -0.01 -0.49
CA GLY A 114 4.51 1.07 0.27
C GLY A 114 5.53 1.97 0.96
N GLY A 115 6.66 1.43 1.44
CA GLY A 115 7.77 2.21 1.99
C GLY A 115 8.42 3.11 0.94
N HIS A 116 8.55 2.64 -0.29
CA HIS A 116 9.01 3.45 -1.41
C HIS A 116 8.03 4.58 -1.74
N VAL A 117 6.73 4.26 -1.88
CA VAL A 117 5.68 5.25 -2.11
C VAL A 117 5.64 6.29 -0.99
N ALA A 118 5.69 5.84 0.28
CA ALA A 118 5.69 6.72 1.46
C ALA A 118 6.88 7.69 1.46
N THR A 119 8.06 7.20 1.08
CA THR A 119 9.27 8.04 0.99
C THR A 119 9.15 9.08 -0.13
N LEU A 120 8.66 8.68 -1.31
CA LEU A 120 8.41 9.61 -2.40
C LEU A 120 7.36 10.66 -2.00
N TYR A 121 6.27 10.21 -1.36
CA TYR A 121 5.20 11.11 -0.92
C TYR A 121 5.70 12.15 0.10
N ALA A 122 6.48 11.72 1.09
CA ALA A 122 7.09 12.63 2.06
C ALA A 122 8.04 13.65 1.41
N GLY A 123 8.69 13.29 0.31
CA GLY A 123 9.50 14.23 -0.46
C GLY A 123 8.70 15.21 -1.32
N VAL A 124 7.51 14.80 -1.78
CA VAL A 124 6.62 15.64 -2.62
C VAL A 124 5.71 16.53 -1.79
N ARG A 125 5.27 16.03 -0.62
CA ARG A 125 4.37 16.72 0.32
C ARG A 125 4.92 16.71 1.75
N PRO A 126 6.09 17.31 1.99
CA PRO A 126 6.74 17.23 3.32
C PRO A 126 5.87 17.83 4.44
N GLU A 127 5.04 18.81 4.15
CA GLU A 127 4.11 19.44 5.09
C GLU A 127 3.00 18.48 5.57
N ARG A 128 2.72 17.41 4.81
CA ARG A 128 1.70 16.41 5.15
C ARG A 128 2.22 15.31 6.06
N VAL A 129 3.53 15.16 6.21
CA VAL A 129 4.15 14.03 6.92
C VAL A 129 4.97 14.51 8.10
N ASP A 130 4.42 14.36 9.32
CA ASP A 130 5.13 14.68 10.55
C ASP A 130 6.23 13.65 10.88
N LYS A 131 5.92 12.37 10.68
CA LYS A 131 6.89 11.26 10.87
C LYS A 131 6.75 10.24 9.76
N LEU A 132 7.90 9.84 9.21
CA LEU A 132 7.98 8.76 8.24
C LEU A 132 8.63 7.53 8.87
N ILE A 133 7.99 6.36 8.71
CA ILE A 133 8.51 5.05 9.08
C ILE A 133 8.59 4.21 7.81
N ASN A 134 9.80 3.92 7.38
CA ASN A 134 10.04 3.09 6.20
C ASN A 134 10.51 1.70 6.63
N LEU A 135 9.69 0.69 6.35
CA LEU A 135 10.02 -0.71 6.59
C LEU A 135 10.42 -1.36 5.27
N GLU A 136 11.74 -1.39 5.01
CA GLU A 136 12.35 -2.06 3.85
C GLU A 136 11.96 -1.49 2.46
N GLY A 137 11.56 -0.24 2.37
CA GLY A 137 11.23 0.43 1.11
C GLY A 137 12.45 1.14 0.48
N PHE A 138 13.34 0.40 -0.17
CA PHE A 138 14.62 0.94 -0.67
C PHE A 138 14.53 1.72 -1.98
N GLY A 139 13.37 1.71 -2.62
CA GLY A 139 13.18 2.38 -3.90
C GLY A 139 13.82 1.63 -5.08
N MET A 140 13.82 2.30 -6.23
CA MET A 140 14.39 1.74 -7.46
C MET A 140 15.89 1.99 -7.53
N ALA A 141 16.64 1.02 -8.05
CA ALA A 141 18.06 1.19 -8.29
C ALA A 141 18.33 2.38 -9.23
N ALA A 142 19.40 3.11 -8.96
CA ALA A 142 19.83 4.20 -9.82
C ALA A 142 20.06 3.70 -11.26
N THR A 143 19.60 4.48 -12.25
CA THR A 143 19.71 4.12 -13.66
C THR A 143 20.37 5.24 -14.43
N ARG A 144 21.10 4.87 -15.50
CA ARG A 144 21.74 5.82 -16.40
C ARG A 144 20.86 6.01 -17.64
N PRO A 145 20.78 7.23 -18.22
CA PRO A 145 20.00 7.48 -19.44
C PRO A 145 20.31 6.51 -20.59
N ALA A 146 21.57 6.12 -20.75
CA ALA A 146 22.01 5.17 -21.78
C ALA A 146 21.36 3.76 -21.66
N GLN A 147 20.82 3.41 -20.51
CA GLN A 147 20.15 2.13 -20.26
C GLN A 147 18.67 2.15 -20.67
N ALA A 148 18.10 3.32 -20.98
CA ALA A 148 16.65 3.48 -21.20
C ALA A 148 16.16 2.60 -22.36
N ALA A 149 16.82 2.61 -23.51
CA ALA A 149 16.42 1.83 -24.68
C ALA A 149 16.35 0.32 -24.39
N GLY A 150 17.38 -0.23 -23.73
CA GLY A 150 17.41 -1.65 -23.36
C GLY A 150 16.35 -2.02 -22.32
N ARG A 151 16.05 -1.12 -21.38
CA ARG A 151 14.99 -1.33 -20.37
C ARG A 151 13.60 -1.31 -20.99
N TYR A 152 13.33 -0.40 -21.93
CA TYR A 152 12.07 -0.38 -22.65
C TYR A 152 11.90 -1.62 -23.54
N ALA A 153 12.95 -2.07 -24.22
CA ALA A 153 12.91 -3.30 -25.00
C ALA A 153 12.56 -4.51 -24.11
N LYS A 154 13.22 -4.65 -22.98
CA LYS A 154 12.94 -5.71 -21.99
C LYS A 154 11.49 -5.63 -21.48
N TRP A 155 11.01 -4.47 -21.11
CA TRP A 155 9.64 -4.25 -20.65
C TRP A 155 8.61 -4.63 -21.72
N ILE A 156 8.84 -4.28 -23.00
CA ILE A 156 7.97 -4.68 -24.11
C ILE A 156 7.93 -6.21 -24.25
N ASP A 157 9.07 -6.88 -24.13
CA ASP A 157 9.14 -8.33 -24.25
C ASP A 157 8.45 -9.03 -23.08
N GLU A 158 8.59 -8.49 -21.85
CA GLU A 158 7.87 -8.96 -20.67
C GLU A 158 6.34 -8.82 -20.83
N LEU A 159 5.84 -7.69 -21.33
CA LEU A 159 4.42 -7.50 -21.63
C LEU A 159 3.90 -8.52 -22.66
N LYS A 160 4.67 -8.81 -23.71
CA LYS A 160 4.30 -9.82 -24.70
C LYS A 160 4.22 -11.22 -24.08
N THR A 161 5.13 -11.54 -23.19
CA THR A 161 5.18 -12.82 -22.46
C THR A 161 3.97 -12.96 -21.53
N MET A 162 3.64 -11.89 -20.78
CA MET A 162 2.43 -11.84 -19.94
C MET A 162 1.15 -12.00 -20.79
N HIS A 163 1.06 -11.29 -21.92
CA HIS A 163 -0.11 -11.36 -22.80
C HIS A 163 -0.36 -12.76 -23.37
N LYS A 164 0.69 -13.58 -23.51
CA LYS A 164 0.59 -14.97 -23.91
C LYS A 164 0.20 -15.94 -22.79
N GLY A 165 0.08 -15.45 -21.54
CA GLY A 165 -0.15 -16.30 -20.37
C GLY A 165 1.07 -17.14 -19.95
N GLU A 166 2.27 -16.75 -20.38
CA GLU A 166 3.52 -17.46 -20.08
C GLU A 166 4.16 -17.06 -18.74
N LEU A 167 3.60 -16.03 -18.08
CA LEU A 167 4.01 -15.53 -16.75
C LEU A 167 2.87 -15.72 -15.75
N ASP A 168 2.56 -16.96 -15.44
CA ASP A 168 1.62 -17.26 -14.36
C ASP A 168 2.34 -17.28 -13.02
N LEU A 169 1.65 -16.81 -11.98
CA LEU A 169 2.07 -17.04 -10.61
C LEU A 169 2.05 -18.56 -10.37
N LYS A 170 3.13 -19.09 -9.78
CA LYS A 170 3.20 -20.51 -9.45
C LYS A 170 2.05 -20.84 -8.50
N PRO A 171 1.13 -21.74 -8.89
CA PRO A 171 0.09 -22.19 -7.98
C PRO A 171 0.72 -23.10 -6.91
N TYR A 172 0.36 -22.88 -5.65
CA TYR A 172 0.70 -23.74 -4.54
C TYR A 172 -0.54 -24.48 -4.07
N ALA A 173 -0.41 -25.77 -3.78
CA ALA A 173 -1.53 -26.61 -3.35
C ALA A 173 -2.05 -26.24 -1.94
N ASP A 174 -1.14 -25.76 -1.10
CA ASP A 174 -1.36 -25.39 0.29
C ASP A 174 -0.29 -24.40 0.77
N LEU A 175 -0.41 -23.97 2.03
CA LEU A 175 0.52 -23.04 2.67
C LEU A 175 1.91 -23.67 2.96
N GLU A 176 2.02 -25.00 2.96
CA GLU A 176 3.29 -25.69 3.20
C GLU A 176 4.16 -25.70 1.94
N GLY A 177 3.55 -25.46 0.76
CA GLY A 177 4.23 -25.38 -0.53
C GLY A 177 4.84 -24.02 -0.84
N VAL A 178 4.56 -22.97 -0.03
CA VAL A 178 5.06 -21.60 -0.20
C VAL A 178 6.49 -21.44 0.40
#